data_5862333899277e87db08523d32fda29c
#
_entry.id   5862333899277e87db08523d32fda29c
#
_cell.length_a   1.000
_cell.length_b   1.000
_cell.length_c   1.000
_cell.angle_alpha   90.00
_cell.angle_beta   90.00
_cell.angle_gamma   90.00
#
_symmetry.space_group_name_H-M   'P 1'
#
loop_
_entity.id
_entity.type
_entity.pdbx_description
1 polymer ?
#
loop_
_entity_poly.entity_id
_entity_poly.type
_entity_poly.pdbx_seq_one_letter_code
_entity_poly.pdbx_strand_id
1 'polypeptide(L)'
;MLNNTATDNDYGYASSDYGTPGSVQHVDASTAVVSGNKSTVTNCIEMWDYVGGIRFRGFVAETEGEKAMFVFFDQAVMQSSGDLKAGLMGLLELCEMPYFGCDRLVVAIDRAADSKALMKDLGWIGFGLATLEDFVYDDDMHAEVTSQQWLFMEMET
;
A
#
# COMPACT_ATOMS: atom_id res chain seq x y z
N MET A 1 -11.33 55.08 67.49
CA MET A 1 -10.12 54.27 67.31
C MET A 1 -10.46 53.15 66.36
N LEU A 2 -10.07 53.31 65.16
CA LEU A 2 -10.48 52.44 64.04
C LEU A 2 -9.24 51.64 63.60
N ASN A 3 -9.31 50.30 63.73
CA ASN A 3 -8.33 49.43 63.11
C ASN A 3 -8.94 48.86 61.85
N ASN A 4 -8.33 49.24 60.77
CA ASN A 4 -8.70 48.80 59.44
C ASN A 4 -7.76 47.63 59.07
N THR A 5 -8.29 46.42 58.98
CA THR A 5 -7.59 45.28 58.41
C THR A 5 -8.11 45.03 57.01
N ALA A 6 -7.32 45.39 56.04
CA ALA A 6 -7.55 45.04 54.64
C ALA A 6 -7.29 43.54 54.43
N THR A 7 -8.31 42.84 53.99
CA THR A 7 -8.19 41.49 53.46
C THR A 7 -7.86 41.56 51.98
N ASP A 8 -6.71 41.13 51.70
CA ASP A 8 -6.18 40.94 50.35
C ASP A 8 -6.84 39.72 49.72
N ASN A 9 -7.71 39.96 48.72
CA ASN A 9 -8.32 38.89 47.94
C ASN A 9 -7.41 38.65 46.73
N ASP A 10 -6.58 37.66 46.85
CA ASP A 10 -5.81 37.11 45.76
C ASP A 10 -6.73 36.26 44.87
N TYR A 11 -7.23 36.86 43.78
CA TYR A 11 -7.90 36.12 42.72
C TYR A 11 -6.85 35.52 41.79
N GLY A 12 -6.46 34.28 42.11
CA GLY A 12 -5.71 33.46 41.20
C GLY A 12 -6.50 33.21 39.92
N TYR A 13 -6.07 33.82 38.84
CA TYR A 13 -6.53 33.47 37.52
C TYR A 13 -6.02 32.07 37.17
N ALA A 14 -6.92 31.10 37.21
CA ALA A 14 -6.67 29.81 36.58
C ALA A 14 -6.59 30.03 35.06
N SER A 15 -5.38 30.02 34.51
CA SER A 15 -5.20 29.94 33.08
C SER A 15 -5.70 28.58 32.61
N SER A 16 -6.84 28.60 31.95
CA SER A 16 -7.31 27.42 31.22
C SER A 16 -6.33 27.15 30.08
N ASP A 17 -5.56 26.13 30.29
CA ASP A 17 -4.68 25.57 29.27
C ASP A 17 -5.57 24.95 28.19
N TYR A 18 -5.88 25.72 27.16
CA TYR A 18 -6.46 25.19 25.94
C TYR A 18 -5.37 24.38 25.24
N GLY A 19 -5.40 23.08 25.47
CA GLY A 19 -4.55 22.16 24.78
C GLY A 19 -4.69 22.39 23.27
N THR A 20 -3.60 22.78 22.66
CA THR A 20 -3.46 22.87 21.22
C THR A 20 -3.77 21.50 20.63
N PRO A 21 -4.75 21.35 19.73
CA PRO A 21 -4.99 20.08 19.07
C PRO A 21 -3.87 19.78 18.10
N GLY A 22 -3.21 18.66 18.33
CA GLY A 22 -2.44 18.00 17.28
C GLY A 22 -1.06 18.56 17.04
N SER A 23 -0.12 18.25 17.93
CA SER A 23 1.23 18.00 17.47
C SER A 23 1.18 16.74 16.63
N VAL A 24 1.20 16.91 15.30
CA VAL A 24 1.58 15.84 14.39
C VAL A 24 2.96 15.39 14.88
N GLN A 25 2.99 14.23 15.53
CA GLN A 25 4.27 13.62 15.84
C GLN A 25 4.92 13.30 14.50
N HIS A 26 5.86 14.13 14.12
CA HIS A 26 6.85 13.80 13.13
C HIS A 26 7.56 12.58 13.69
N VAL A 27 7.16 11.40 13.27
CA VAL A 27 7.94 10.19 13.48
C VAL A 27 9.19 10.40 12.63
N ASP A 28 10.24 10.92 13.27
CA ASP A 28 11.57 10.82 12.74
C ASP A 28 11.79 9.33 12.47
N ALA A 29 11.71 8.96 11.20
CA ALA A 29 12.19 7.69 10.74
C ALA A 29 13.70 7.71 10.98
N SER A 30 14.08 7.37 12.20
CA SER A 30 15.46 7.09 12.56
C SER A 30 15.88 5.96 11.65
N THR A 31 16.58 6.33 10.59
CA THR A 31 17.15 5.43 9.60
C THR A 31 18.24 4.63 10.29
N ALA A 32 17.83 3.55 10.95
CA ALA A 32 18.76 2.48 11.21
C ALA A 32 19.11 1.91 9.82
N VAL A 33 20.30 2.26 9.34
CA VAL A 33 20.89 1.68 8.13
C VAL A 33 21.19 0.22 8.46
N VAL A 34 20.18 -0.64 8.35
CA VAL A 34 20.38 -2.06 8.22
C VAL A 34 20.70 -2.27 6.75
N SER A 35 21.95 -2.57 6.47
CA SER A 35 22.44 -2.94 5.14
C SER A 35 21.83 -4.30 4.75
N GLY A 36 20.64 -4.28 4.22
CA GLY A 36 19.91 -5.40 3.64
C GLY A 36 18.94 -4.82 2.65
N ASN A 37 18.68 -5.50 1.55
CA ASN A 37 17.74 -5.10 0.50
C ASN A 37 16.40 -4.73 1.13
N LYS A 38 16.15 -3.44 1.27
CA LYS A 38 14.95 -2.94 1.92
C LYS A 38 13.92 -2.59 0.88
N SER A 39 12.90 -3.42 0.77
CA SER A 39 11.71 -3.06 0.00
C SER A 39 10.97 -1.92 0.67
N THR A 40 10.58 -0.91 -0.09
CA THR A 40 9.85 0.26 0.40
C THR A 40 8.59 0.48 -0.41
N VAL A 41 7.45 0.64 0.26
CA VAL A 41 6.21 1.05 -0.40
C VAL A 41 6.28 2.54 -0.66
N THR A 42 6.24 2.93 -1.92
CA THR A 42 6.36 4.33 -2.36
C THR A 42 5.02 5.00 -2.63
N ASN A 43 4.04 4.24 -3.12
CA ASN A 43 2.73 4.73 -3.51
C ASN A 43 1.63 3.73 -3.16
N CYS A 44 0.46 4.24 -2.77
CA CYS A 44 -0.78 3.46 -2.73
C CYS A 44 -1.62 3.82 -3.95
N ILE A 45 -2.29 2.83 -4.54
CA ILE A 45 -3.05 2.97 -5.77
C ILE A 45 -4.51 2.59 -5.53
N GLU A 46 -5.39 3.41 -6.05
CA GLU A 46 -6.80 3.08 -6.20
C GLU A 46 -7.23 3.53 -7.61
N MET A 47 -7.59 2.56 -8.43
CA MET A 47 -8.04 2.78 -9.80
C MET A 47 -9.48 2.34 -9.97
N TRP A 48 -10.29 3.20 -10.58
CA TRP A 48 -11.68 2.93 -10.89
C TRP A 48 -11.84 2.77 -12.41
N ASP A 49 -12.33 1.62 -12.82
CA ASP A 49 -12.85 1.45 -14.17
C ASP A 49 -14.32 1.87 -14.19
N TYR A 50 -14.59 3.07 -14.70
CA TYR A 50 -15.95 3.61 -14.75
C TYR A 50 -16.84 2.88 -15.77
N VAL A 51 -16.27 2.20 -16.75
CA VAL A 51 -17.03 1.47 -17.77
C VAL A 51 -17.44 0.10 -17.24
N GLY A 52 -16.50 -0.62 -16.64
CA GLY A 52 -16.73 -1.95 -16.06
C GLY A 52 -17.23 -1.93 -14.63
N GLY A 53 -17.14 -0.80 -13.93
CA GLY A 53 -17.53 -0.68 -12.53
C GLY A 53 -16.57 -1.38 -11.56
N ILE A 54 -15.36 -1.70 -12.00
CA ILE A 54 -14.36 -2.39 -11.22
C ILE A 54 -13.48 -1.39 -10.49
N ARG A 55 -13.17 -1.69 -9.23
CA ARG A 55 -12.21 -0.93 -8.43
C ARG A 55 -11.01 -1.80 -8.08
N PHE A 56 -9.84 -1.39 -8.55
CA PHE A 56 -8.58 -2.03 -8.22
C PHE A 56 -7.88 -1.28 -7.10
N ARG A 57 -7.26 -2.00 -6.20
CA ARG A 57 -6.41 -1.47 -5.14
C ARG A 57 -5.04 -2.09 -5.22
N GLY A 58 -4.03 -1.30 -4.88
CA GLY A 58 -2.67 -1.77 -4.95
C GLY A 58 -1.68 -0.80 -4.31
N PHE A 59 -0.43 -1.11 -4.51
CA PHE A 59 0.68 -0.27 -4.08
C PHE A 59 1.88 -0.47 -5.01
N VAL A 60 2.79 0.49 -5.01
CA VAL A 60 4.10 0.35 -5.65
C VAL A 60 5.13 0.07 -4.58
N ALA A 61 5.89 -1.00 -4.75
CA ALA A 61 7.07 -1.31 -3.94
C ALA A 61 8.34 -1.11 -4.78
N GLU A 62 9.36 -0.58 -4.14
CA GLU A 62 10.68 -0.39 -4.73
C GLU A 62 11.70 -1.21 -3.94
N THR A 63 12.50 -1.99 -4.66
CA THR A 63 13.57 -2.81 -4.12
C THR A 63 14.79 -2.66 -5.02
N GLU A 64 15.92 -2.19 -4.49
CA GLU A 64 17.18 -2.01 -5.24
C GLU A 64 17.07 -1.14 -6.50
N GLY A 65 16.11 -0.25 -6.55
CA GLY A 65 15.88 0.65 -7.69
C GLY A 65 14.92 0.08 -8.73
N GLU A 66 14.47 -1.17 -8.58
CA GLU A 66 13.39 -1.74 -9.37
C GLU A 66 12.03 -1.50 -8.69
N LYS A 67 11.04 -1.15 -9.47
CA LYS A 67 9.69 -0.86 -9.00
C LYS A 67 8.70 -1.90 -9.49
N ALA A 68 7.92 -2.43 -8.56
CA ALA A 68 6.83 -3.33 -8.87
C ALA A 68 5.49 -2.74 -8.40
N MET A 69 4.51 -2.75 -9.29
CA MET A 69 3.14 -2.41 -8.94
C MET A 69 2.37 -3.66 -8.55
N PHE A 70 1.94 -3.74 -7.29
CA PHE A 70 1.10 -4.81 -6.77
C PHE A 70 -0.35 -4.40 -6.84
N VAL A 71 -1.21 -5.25 -7.43
CA VAL A 71 -2.65 -5.01 -7.52
C VAL A 71 -3.40 -6.24 -7.03
N PHE A 72 -4.38 -6.02 -6.15
CA PHE A 72 -5.15 -7.09 -5.53
C PHE A 72 -6.43 -7.40 -6.32
N PHE A 73 -6.54 -8.65 -6.75
CA PHE A 73 -7.74 -9.22 -7.35
C PHE A 73 -8.46 -10.04 -6.28
N ASP A 74 -9.18 -9.33 -5.43
CA ASP A 74 -10.01 -9.91 -4.37
C ASP A 74 -11.32 -10.50 -4.94
N GLN A 75 -12.13 -11.10 -4.09
CA GLN A 75 -13.40 -11.68 -4.51
C GLN A 75 -14.33 -10.64 -5.16
N ALA A 76 -14.31 -9.38 -4.72
CA ALA A 76 -15.16 -8.34 -5.27
C ALA A 76 -14.78 -8.02 -6.71
N VAL A 77 -13.47 -7.94 -7.01
CA VAL A 77 -12.94 -7.78 -8.36
C VAL A 77 -13.28 -8.99 -9.22
N MET A 78 -13.08 -10.20 -8.69
CA MET A 78 -13.30 -11.45 -9.41
C MET A 78 -14.78 -11.73 -9.74
N GLN A 79 -15.70 -11.25 -8.89
CA GLN A 79 -17.15 -11.41 -9.09
C GLN A 79 -17.77 -10.25 -9.88
N SER A 80 -16.99 -9.21 -10.19
CA SER A 80 -17.49 -8.10 -10.99
C SER A 80 -17.86 -8.59 -12.39
N SER A 81 -18.95 -8.05 -12.93
CA SER A 81 -19.37 -8.33 -14.31
C SER A 81 -18.58 -7.51 -15.34
N GLY A 82 -17.60 -6.73 -14.89
CA GLY A 82 -16.82 -5.86 -15.74
C GLY A 82 -15.75 -6.60 -16.55
N ASP A 83 -15.21 -5.91 -17.54
CA ASP A 83 -14.12 -6.42 -18.37
C ASP A 83 -12.78 -6.30 -17.63
N LEU A 84 -12.39 -7.38 -16.95
CA LEU A 84 -11.09 -7.46 -16.28
C LEU A 84 -9.91 -7.21 -17.22
N LYS A 85 -10.07 -7.58 -18.50
CA LYS A 85 -9.01 -7.35 -19.49
C LYS A 85 -8.80 -5.87 -19.74
N ALA A 86 -9.87 -5.09 -19.88
CA ALA A 86 -9.76 -3.63 -20.05
C ALA A 86 -9.12 -2.97 -18.83
N GLY A 87 -9.52 -3.39 -17.62
CA GLY A 87 -8.90 -2.93 -16.37
C GLY A 87 -7.42 -3.29 -16.28
N LEU A 88 -7.04 -4.50 -16.68
CA LEU A 88 -5.65 -4.94 -16.71
C LEU A 88 -4.80 -4.13 -17.69
N MET A 89 -5.32 -3.84 -18.88
CA MET A 89 -4.64 -2.97 -19.85
C MET A 89 -4.41 -1.58 -19.28
N GLY A 90 -5.40 -1.00 -18.58
CA GLY A 90 -5.24 0.28 -17.91
C GLY A 90 -4.20 0.25 -16.78
N LEU A 91 -4.05 -0.87 -16.08
CA LEU A 91 -3.00 -1.04 -15.07
C LEU A 91 -1.60 -1.12 -15.69
N LEU A 92 -1.46 -1.79 -16.83
CA LEU A 92 -0.20 -1.83 -17.58
C LEU A 92 0.19 -0.44 -18.11
N GLU A 93 -0.76 0.30 -18.68
CA GLU A 93 -0.53 1.70 -19.10
C GLU A 93 -0.11 2.57 -17.90
N LEU A 94 -0.70 2.32 -16.72
CA LEU A 94 -0.35 3.03 -15.49
C LEU A 94 1.09 2.75 -15.05
N CYS A 95 1.56 1.50 -15.18
CA CYS A 95 2.95 1.12 -14.89
C CYS A 95 3.95 1.88 -15.76
N GLU A 96 3.64 2.04 -17.06
CA GLU A 96 4.49 2.74 -18.03
C GLU A 96 4.53 4.26 -17.83
N MET A 97 3.57 4.83 -17.07
CA MET A 97 3.56 6.27 -16.83
C MET A 97 4.84 6.73 -16.10
N PRO A 98 5.48 7.83 -16.53
CA PRO A 98 6.73 8.31 -15.91
C PRO A 98 6.64 8.57 -14.40
N TYR A 99 5.45 8.84 -13.90
CA TYR A 99 5.22 9.05 -12.47
C TYR A 99 5.43 7.77 -11.64
N PHE A 100 5.00 6.62 -12.17
CA PHE A 100 5.17 5.33 -11.51
C PHE A 100 6.46 4.65 -11.97
N GLY A 101 6.65 4.52 -13.29
CA GLY A 101 7.86 3.94 -13.88
C GLY A 101 8.14 2.56 -13.29
N CYS A 102 7.12 1.69 -13.29
CA CYS A 102 7.26 0.35 -12.73
C CYS A 102 7.88 -0.58 -13.78
N ASP A 103 8.80 -1.43 -13.34
CA ASP A 103 9.48 -2.42 -14.18
C ASP A 103 8.63 -3.69 -14.34
N ARG A 104 7.70 -3.92 -13.41
CA ARG A 104 6.78 -5.07 -13.45
C ARG A 104 5.42 -4.77 -12.81
N LEU A 105 4.40 -5.48 -13.30
CA LEU A 105 3.07 -5.53 -12.71
C LEU A 105 2.88 -6.90 -12.05
N VAL A 106 2.57 -6.91 -10.75
CA VAL A 106 2.27 -8.09 -9.95
C VAL A 106 0.80 -8.11 -9.61
N VAL A 107 0.09 -9.15 -10.02
CA VAL A 107 -1.32 -9.38 -9.67
C VAL A 107 -1.39 -10.38 -8.53
N ALA A 108 -1.99 -9.96 -7.41
CA ALA A 108 -2.27 -10.80 -6.26
C ALA A 108 -3.71 -11.32 -6.34
N ILE A 109 -3.88 -12.60 -6.62
CA ILE A 109 -5.17 -13.24 -6.83
C ILE A 109 -5.58 -13.95 -5.54
N ASP A 110 -6.80 -13.71 -5.06
CA ASP A 110 -7.35 -14.40 -3.89
C ASP A 110 -7.49 -15.90 -4.17
N ARG A 111 -6.79 -16.72 -3.38
CA ARG A 111 -6.83 -18.20 -3.51
C ARG A 111 -8.20 -18.78 -3.21
N ALA A 112 -9.06 -18.08 -2.47
CA ALA A 112 -10.43 -18.51 -2.20
C ALA A 112 -11.39 -18.29 -3.38
N ALA A 113 -10.99 -17.47 -4.37
CA ALA A 113 -11.78 -17.23 -5.56
C ALA A 113 -11.56 -18.32 -6.62
N ASP A 114 -12.55 -18.55 -7.49
CA ASP A 114 -12.38 -19.41 -8.67
C ASP A 114 -11.54 -18.66 -9.73
N SER A 115 -10.25 -18.84 -9.64
CA SER A 115 -9.26 -18.06 -10.41
C SER A 115 -8.71 -18.79 -11.64
N LYS A 116 -9.12 -20.04 -11.91
CA LYS A 116 -8.51 -20.86 -12.98
C LYS A 116 -8.62 -20.22 -14.37
N ALA A 117 -9.78 -19.66 -14.69
CA ALA A 117 -9.97 -18.98 -15.98
C ALA A 117 -9.10 -17.74 -16.07
N LEU A 118 -9.08 -16.89 -15.03
CA LEU A 118 -8.25 -15.70 -14.96
C LEU A 118 -6.76 -16.03 -15.08
N MET A 119 -6.28 -17.02 -14.34
CA MET A 119 -4.86 -17.42 -14.40
C MET A 119 -4.47 -17.88 -15.81
N LYS A 120 -5.36 -18.59 -16.50
CA LYS A 120 -5.13 -18.98 -17.89
C LYS A 120 -5.06 -17.76 -18.80
N ASP A 121 -5.98 -16.82 -18.64
CA ASP A 121 -6.04 -15.62 -19.46
C ASP A 121 -4.84 -14.71 -19.22
N LEU A 122 -4.42 -14.54 -17.95
CA LEU A 122 -3.19 -13.84 -17.59
C LEU A 122 -1.96 -14.51 -18.21
N GLY A 123 -1.86 -15.84 -18.15
CA GLY A 123 -0.78 -16.59 -18.79
C GLY A 123 -0.73 -16.38 -20.31
N TRP A 124 -1.89 -16.27 -21.00
CA TRP A 124 -1.94 -15.96 -22.41
C TRP A 124 -1.46 -14.54 -22.76
N ILE A 125 -1.62 -13.59 -21.82
CA ILE A 125 -1.15 -12.20 -21.96
C ILE A 125 0.37 -12.11 -21.73
N GLY A 126 0.94 -13.06 -20.98
CA GLY A 126 2.38 -13.09 -20.69
C GLY A 126 2.74 -13.10 -19.21
N PHE A 127 1.74 -13.15 -18.32
CA PHE A 127 2.02 -13.28 -16.89
C PHE A 127 2.54 -14.66 -16.53
N GLY A 128 3.61 -14.73 -15.73
CA GLY A 128 4.13 -15.92 -15.11
C GLY A 128 3.75 -16.00 -13.62
N LEU A 129 3.87 -17.19 -13.02
CA LEU A 129 3.77 -17.33 -11.57
C LEU A 129 4.97 -16.67 -10.91
N ALA A 130 4.72 -15.96 -9.82
CA ALA A 130 5.73 -15.24 -9.07
C ALA A 130 5.73 -15.61 -7.59
N THR A 131 6.84 -15.35 -6.93
CA THR A 131 7.00 -15.42 -5.47
C THR A 131 7.38 -14.04 -4.94
N LEU A 132 7.41 -13.88 -3.62
CA LEU A 132 7.86 -12.65 -2.98
C LEU A 132 9.36 -12.64 -2.68
N GLU A 133 10.13 -13.52 -3.29
CA GLU A 133 11.57 -13.72 -3.01
C GLU A 133 12.35 -12.41 -3.15
N ASP A 134 12.10 -11.63 -4.20
CA ASP A 134 12.78 -10.36 -4.45
C ASP A 134 12.44 -9.26 -3.43
N PHE A 135 11.40 -9.46 -2.64
CA PHE A 135 10.86 -8.46 -1.69
C PHE A 135 11.12 -8.80 -0.22
N VAL A 136 11.67 -9.98 0.07
CA VAL A 136 12.03 -10.41 1.43
C VAL A 136 13.53 -10.25 1.66
N TYR A 137 13.91 -10.16 2.94
CA TYR A 137 15.33 -10.05 3.30
C TYR A 137 16.08 -11.36 3.08
N ASP A 138 17.23 -11.28 2.47
CA ASP A 138 18.13 -12.41 2.18
C ASP A 138 18.62 -13.10 3.47
N ASP A 139 18.69 -12.36 4.58
CA ASP A 139 19.14 -12.88 5.90
C ASP A 139 18.03 -13.61 6.68
N ASP A 140 16.79 -13.55 6.25
CA ASP A 140 15.68 -14.19 6.94
C ASP A 140 15.40 -15.58 6.35
N MET A 141 16.15 -16.58 6.82
CA MET A 141 15.98 -17.98 6.41
C MET A 141 14.56 -18.54 6.66
N HIS A 142 13.68 -17.77 7.31
CA HIS A 142 12.30 -18.12 7.62
C HIS A 142 11.28 -17.22 6.92
N ALA A 143 11.72 -16.30 6.04
CA ALA A 143 10.81 -15.44 5.30
C ALA A 143 9.89 -16.28 4.41
N GLU A 144 8.58 -16.06 4.56
CA GLU A 144 7.59 -16.68 3.70
C GLU A 144 7.57 -15.94 2.35
N VAL A 145 8.12 -16.56 1.31
CA VAL A 145 8.12 -16.04 -0.07
C VAL A 145 6.79 -16.30 -0.79
N THR A 146 5.87 -17.00 -0.15
CA THR A 146 4.52 -17.28 -0.66
C THR A 146 3.47 -16.86 0.36
N SER A 147 2.26 -16.61 -0.11
CA SER A 147 1.13 -16.25 0.74
C SER A 147 0.10 -17.39 0.79
N GLN A 148 -0.48 -17.63 1.97
CA GLN A 148 -1.60 -18.56 2.10
C GLN A 148 -2.90 -17.98 1.51
N GLN A 149 -3.03 -16.66 1.48
CA GLN A 149 -4.21 -15.97 0.96
C GLN A 149 -4.08 -15.63 -0.52
N TRP A 150 -2.89 -15.25 -0.99
CA TRP A 150 -2.66 -14.71 -2.32
C TRP A 150 -1.81 -15.61 -3.18
N LEU A 151 -2.19 -15.73 -4.44
CA LEU A 151 -1.35 -16.26 -5.52
C LEU A 151 -0.84 -15.07 -6.32
N PHE A 152 0.45 -15.03 -6.59
CA PHE A 152 1.06 -13.94 -7.35
C PHE A 152 1.34 -14.37 -8.78
N MET A 153 1.02 -13.49 -9.72
CA MET A 153 1.44 -13.58 -11.12
C MET A 153 2.05 -12.24 -11.51
N GLU A 154 3.12 -12.26 -12.27
CA GLU A 154 3.82 -11.05 -12.68
C GLU A 154 4.10 -11.01 -14.17
N MET A 155 4.26 -9.80 -14.68
CA MET A 155 4.70 -9.51 -16.04
C MET A 155 5.61 -8.28 -16.01
N GLU A 156 6.71 -8.32 -16.77
CA GLU A 156 7.55 -7.16 -17.04
C GLU A 156 6.75 -6.15 -17.91
N THR A 157 6.96 -4.85 -17.64
CA THR A 157 6.24 -3.76 -18.33
C THR A 157 7.16 -2.93 -19.21
#